data_7cc01a193202e6ed130497d2247ba78d
#
_entry.id   7cc01a193202e6ed130497d2247ba78d
#
_cell.length_a   1.000
_cell.length_b   1.000
_cell.length_c   1.000
_cell.angle_alpha   90.00
_cell.angle_beta   90.00
_cell.angle_gamma   90.00
#
_symmetry.space_group_name_H-M   'P 1'
#
loop_
_entity.id
_entity.type
_entity.pdbx_description
1 polymer ?
#
loop_
_entity_poly.entity_id
_entity_poly.type
_entity_poly.pdbx_seq_one_letter_code
_entity_poly.pdbx_strand_id
1 'polypeptide(L)'
;MRWSNEMFYILLLNSFAGAIAYGFWIIAKNGMAKKKKLKYVYPMLGIVEAFFIFPVMFVYLKVSTHVPGSHGSYYGALFLRTPFIYTVQCVIAGIWILGVIFNLGNYIKEYWKFKNILKKSFAYELPADVCSEISQELEMKRKVTLYQNYAVTSPIVVGCWNKKIIFPVQDYEERELVTILFHELVHIRQHILEMKKIGIFLKLIFWCNPMMNSLLRNIDEWGEIACDRYVCYETAYPYTVKEYYTVAVDGLEQSHIWMPQMVTGFKKKSNFKRRLLQMKNYRKEKEMKFVGGVALSLVLCVLSTTTFAAAEGFKAGYEKVFDDTKVMVEEKAVEYEEAVEYEESFDMEKYKDYEIVESRNTSNIRANDVGQIKGETGKGMIQASSIYVKKDQSINIVVSVTPSDKTVRVGIVDSNNKIRFVYGKGTITHEFAISASDYYKPVVINDATSTISVNGSYYIN
;
A
#
# COMPACT_ATOMS: atom_id res chain seq x y z
N MET A 1 14.25 -11.18 6.65
CA MET A 1 14.09 -11.27 5.19
C MET A 1 12.62 -11.32 4.74
N ARG A 2 11.75 -12.19 5.29
CA ARG A 2 10.32 -12.28 4.91
C ARG A 2 9.56 -10.95 5.06
N TRP A 3 9.76 -10.21 6.15
CA TRP A 3 9.09 -8.92 6.43
C TRP A 3 9.40 -7.81 5.42
N SER A 4 10.62 -7.75 4.88
CA SER A 4 10.98 -6.69 3.92
C SER A 4 10.26 -6.86 2.59
N ASN A 5 10.05 -8.09 2.15
CA ASN A 5 9.34 -8.39 0.90
C ASN A 5 7.84 -8.11 1.04
N GLU A 6 7.21 -8.54 2.14
CA GLU A 6 5.79 -8.27 2.40
C GLU A 6 5.51 -6.76 2.41
N MET A 7 6.36 -5.97 3.07
CA MET A 7 6.23 -4.50 3.10
C MET A 7 6.32 -3.87 1.71
N PHE A 8 7.24 -4.33 0.85
CA PHE A 8 7.36 -3.83 -0.52
C PHE A 8 6.08 -4.10 -1.33
N TYR A 9 5.52 -5.31 -1.24
CA TYR A 9 4.27 -5.65 -1.92
C TYR A 9 3.07 -4.88 -1.39
N ILE A 10 2.96 -4.70 -0.07
CA ILE A 10 1.91 -3.86 0.53
C ILE A 10 1.96 -2.46 -0.08
N LEU A 11 3.13 -1.84 -0.15
CA LEU A 11 3.29 -0.50 -0.70
C LEU A 11 2.97 -0.45 -2.20
N LEU A 12 3.40 -1.44 -2.96
CA LEU A 12 3.10 -1.52 -4.39
C LEU A 12 1.59 -1.67 -4.63
N LEU A 13 0.94 -2.60 -3.94
CA LEU A 13 -0.51 -2.83 -4.05
C LEU A 13 -1.31 -1.61 -3.59
N ASN A 14 -0.89 -0.94 -2.51
CA ASN A 14 -1.53 0.30 -2.04
C ASN A 14 -1.38 1.43 -3.06
N SER A 15 -0.23 1.53 -3.74
CA SER A 15 -0.04 2.49 -4.82
C SER A 15 -1.03 2.27 -5.97
N PHE A 16 -1.29 1.01 -6.34
CA PHE A 16 -2.30 0.66 -7.35
C PHE A 16 -3.72 0.92 -6.87
N ALA A 17 -4.08 0.47 -5.66
CA ALA A 17 -5.41 0.67 -5.10
C ALA A 17 -5.77 2.17 -5.02
N GLY A 18 -4.85 2.97 -4.50
CA GLY A 18 -5.02 4.41 -4.43
C GLY A 18 -5.12 5.07 -5.81
N ALA A 19 -4.33 4.61 -6.80
CA ALA A 19 -4.41 5.11 -8.18
C ALA A 19 -5.77 4.81 -8.81
N ILE A 20 -6.31 3.60 -8.62
CA ILE A 20 -7.66 3.22 -9.08
C ILE A 20 -8.71 4.11 -8.42
N ALA A 21 -8.66 4.24 -7.08
CA ALA A 21 -9.59 5.09 -6.33
C ALA A 21 -9.55 6.54 -6.80
N TYR A 22 -8.35 7.06 -7.09
CA TYR A 22 -8.18 8.40 -7.63
C TYR A 22 -8.75 8.54 -9.05
N GLY A 23 -8.58 7.54 -9.91
CA GLY A 23 -9.20 7.51 -11.24
C GLY A 23 -10.72 7.60 -11.18
N PHE A 24 -11.34 6.83 -10.29
CA PHE A 24 -12.79 6.90 -10.04
C PHE A 24 -13.22 8.27 -9.50
N TRP A 25 -12.44 8.85 -8.58
CA TRP A 25 -12.71 10.17 -8.08
C TRP A 25 -12.71 11.23 -9.20
N ILE A 26 -11.76 11.16 -10.15
CA ILE A 26 -11.73 12.07 -11.32
C ILE A 26 -13.02 11.98 -12.12
N ILE A 27 -13.54 10.78 -12.35
CA ILE A 27 -14.80 10.55 -13.09
C ILE A 27 -15.98 11.10 -12.28
N ALA A 28 -16.06 10.74 -10.99
CA ALA A 28 -17.12 11.17 -10.08
C ALA A 28 -17.14 12.69 -9.90
N LYS A 29 -15.97 13.32 -9.73
CA LYS A 29 -15.80 14.78 -9.66
C LYS A 29 -16.46 15.48 -10.85
N ASN A 30 -16.19 15.03 -12.05
CA ASN A 30 -16.72 15.64 -13.27
C ASN A 30 -18.26 15.51 -13.34
N GLY A 31 -18.80 14.36 -12.94
CA GLY A 31 -20.25 14.15 -12.85
C GLY A 31 -20.92 15.01 -11.78
N MET A 32 -20.31 15.10 -10.58
CA MET A 32 -20.83 15.89 -9.48
C MET A 32 -20.75 17.40 -9.74
N ALA A 33 -19.64 17.86 -10.34
CA ALA A 33 -19.49 19.27 -10.70
C ALA A 33 -20.55 19.70 -11.72
N LYS A 34 -20.86 18.86 -12.75
CA LYS A 34 -21.95 19.11 -13.70
C LYS A 34 -23.32 19.16 -13.02
N LYS A 35 -23.56 18.31 -12.02
CA LYS A 35 -24.82 18.27 -11.24
C LYS A 35 -24.83 19.25 -10.07
N LYS A 36 -23.83 20.12 -9.95
CA LYS A 36 -23.65 21.13 -8.89
C LYS A 36 -23.57 20.56 -7.46
N LYS A 37 -23.23 19.29 -7.28
CA LYS A 37 -23.08 18.60 -6.00
C LYS A 37 -21.66 18.78 -5.42
N LEU A 38 -21.23 19.99 -5.20
CA LEU A 38 -19.85 20.32 -4.82
C LEU A 38 -19.49 19.91 -3.38
N LYS A 39 -20.49 19.82 -2.49
CA LYS A 39 -20.31 19.48 -1.06
C LYS A 39 -19.53 18.18 -0.84
N TYR A 40 -19.70 17.19 -1.72
CA TYR A 40 -19.17 15.85 -1.55
C TYR A 40 -17.84 15.61 -2.26
N VAL A 41 -17.44 16.50 -3.17
CA VAL A 41 -16.24 16.31 -4.00
C VAL A 41 -14.96 16.30 -3.17
N TYR A 42 -14.83 17.25 -2.23
CA TYR A 42 -13.65 17.36 -1.38
C TYR A 42 -13.55 16.19 -0.36
N PRO A 43 -14.58 15.86 0.45
CA PRO A 43 -14.49 14.73 1.39
C PRO A 43 -14.16 13.38 0.74
N MET A 44 -14.55 13.15 -0.51
CA MET A 44 -14.19 11.93 -1.23
C MET A 44 -12.68 11.79 -1.49
N LEU A 45 -11.90 12.89 -1.47
CA LEU A 45 -10.43 12.80 -1.53
C LEU A 45 -9.84 12.11 -0.29
N GLY A 46 -10.46 12.25 0.88
CA GLY A 46 -10.07 11.50 2.08
C GLY A 46 -10.26 9.98 1.91
N ILE A 47 -11.28 9.55 1.16
CA ILE A 47 -11.46 8.13 0.82
C ILE A 47 -10.33 7.67 -0.10
N VAL A 48 -9.93 8.49 -1.08
CA VAL A 48 -8.78 8.17 -1.95
C VAL A 48 -7.49 8.03 -1.14
N GLU A 49 -7.22 8.95 -0.21
CA GLU A 49 -6.07 8.85 0.69
C GLU A 49 -6.09 7.56 1.53
N ALA A 50 -7.29 7.17 2.00
CA ALA A 50 -7.46 5.93 2.76
C ALA A 50 -7.06 4.69 1.95
N PHE A 51 -7.35 4.64 0.64
CA PHE A 51 -6.92 3.53 -0.24
C PHE A 51 -5.40 3.46 -0.43
N PHE A 52 -4.68 4.57 -0.30
CA PHE A 52 -3.21 4.56 -0.27
C PHE A 52 -2.66 4.07 1.08
N ILE A 53 -3.38 4.30 2.19
CA ILE A 53 -2.92 3.96 3.54
C ILE A 53 -3.24 2.51 3.90
N PHE A 54 -4.50 2.10 3.68
CA PHE A 54 -4.97 0.79 4.11
C PHE A 54 -4.65 -0.29 3.08
N PRO A 55 -4.04 -1.42 3.48
CA PRO A 55 -3.61 -2.50 2.58
C PRO A 55 -4.77 -3.41 2.17
N VAL A 56 -5.84 -2.82 1.59
CA VAL A 56 -7.08 -3.53 1.23
C VAL A 56 -6.81 -4.68 0.27
N MET A 57 -6.02 -4.43 -0.78
CA MET A 57 -5.66 -5.47 -1.75
C MET A 57 -4.82 -6.59 -1.13
N PHE A 58 -3.86 -6.23 -0.28
CA PHE A 58 -3.01 -7.21 0.39
C PHE A 58 -3.80 -8.10 1.34
N VAL A 59 -4.69 -7.50 2.15
CA VAL A 59 -5.57 -8.24 3.08
C VAL A 59 -6.49 -9.18 2.30
N TYR A 60 -7.08 -8.70 1.21
CA TYR A 60 -7.93 -9.54 0.34
C TYR A 60 -7.15 -10.74 -0.21
N LEU A 61 -5.98 -10.52 -0.81
CA LEU A 61 -5.16 -11.61 -1.33
C LEU A 61 -4.76 -12.60 -0.24
N LYS A 62 -4.47 -12.11 0.96
CA LYS A 62 -4.13 -12.96 2.11
C LYS A 62 -5.32 -13.81 2.59
N VAL A 63 -6.53 -13.26 2.58
CA VAL A 63 -7.75 -13.97 2.98
C VAL A 63 -8.20 -14.94 1.89
N SER A 64 -8.17 -14.54 0.62
CA SER A 64 -8.61 -15.39 -0.50
C SER A 64 -7.73 -16.63 -0.71
N THR A 65 -6.49 -16.61 -0.23
CA THR A 65 -5.60 -17.78 -0.26
C THR A 65 -5.78 -18.74 0.91
N HIS A 66 -6.63 -18.40 1.89
CA HIS A 66 -6.94 -19.25 3.05
C HIS A 66 -8.25 -20.05 2.88
N VAL A 67 -8.78 -20.17 1.68
CA VAL A 67 -9.95 -21.02 1.42
C VAL A 67 -9.55 -22.49 1.63
N PRO A 68 -10.23 -23.23 2.52
CA PRO A 68 -9.96 -24.67 2.72
C PRO A 68 -10.14 -25.40 1.39
N GLY A 69 -9.08 -26.06 0.90
CA GLY A 69 -9.05 -26.78 -0.38
C GLY A 69 -8.30 -26.07 -1.50
N SER A 70 -7.85 -24.85 -1.36
CA SER A 70 -6.92 -24.24 -2.29
C SER A 70 -5.49 -24.57 -1.89
N HIS A 71 -4.77 -25.24 -2.79
CA HIS A 71 -3.40 -25.69 -2.58
C HIS A 71 -2.46 -24.57 -2.10
N GLY A 72 -1.93 -24.76 -0.91
CA GLY A 72 -0.70 -24.21 -0.39
C GLY A 72 -0.53 -22.69 -0.34
N SER A 73 -0.06 -22.22 0.78
CA SER A 73 0.39 -20.86 1.06
C SER A 73 1.03 -20.17 -0.16
N TYR A 74 0.19 -19.57 -0.98
CA TYR A 74 0.56 -18.82 -2.20
C TYR A 74 1.60 -17.72 -1.94
N TYR A 75 1.59 -17.16 -0.74
CA TYR A 75 2.54 -16.14 -0.31
C TYR A 75 3.98 -16.65 -0.16
N GLY A 76 4.18 -17.88 0.27
CA GLY A 76 5.51 -18.48 0.35
C GLY A 76 6.13 -18.70 -1.04
N ALA A 77 5.33 -19.11 -1.99
CA ALA A 77 5.75 -19.38 -3.35
C ALA A 77 6.07 -18.11 -4.16
N LEU A 78 5.29 -17.04 -3.99
CA LEU A 78 5.52 -15.74 -4.65
C LEU A 78 6.87 -15.11 -4.30
N PHE A 79 7.42 -15.41 -3.12
CA PHE A 79 8.57 -14.70 -2.56
C PHE A 79 9.90 -15.49 -2.61
N LEU A 80 9.89 -16.76 -3.00
CA LEU A 80 11.05 -17.63 -2.83
C LEU A 80 11.65 -18.16 -4.14
N ARG A 81 11.14 -17.78 -5.33
CA ARG A 81 11.30 -18.62 -6.51
C ARG A 81 12.62 -18.57 -7.26
N THR A 82 13.35 -17.49 -7.27
CA THR A 82 14.71 -17.50 -7.81
C THR A 82 15.61 -16.46 -7.15
N PRO A 83 16.92 -16.73 -6.97
CA PRO A 83 17.88 -15.73 -6.48
C PRO A 83 17.88 -14.45 -7.33
N PHE A 84 17.63 -14.57 -8.64
CA PHE A 84 17.57 -13.47 -9.57
C PHE A 84 16.41 -12.52 -9.27
N ILE A 85 15.17 -13.04 -9.14
CA ILE A 85 13.98 -12.23 -8.85
C ILE A 85 14.13 -11.53 -7.51
N TYR A 86 14.65 -12.22 -6.48
CA TYR A 86 14.94 -11.62 -5.19
C TYR A 86 15.94 -10.47 -5.30
N THR A 87 17.01 -10.63 -6.07
CA THR A 87 18.01 -9.57 -6.30
C THR A 87 17.37 -8.36 -6.99
N VAL A 88 16.57 -8.57 -8.02
CA VAL A 88 15.85 -7.49 -8.72
C VAL A 88 14.90 -6.76 -7.78
N GLN A 89 14.15 -7.46 -6.95
CA GLN A 89 13.27 -6.86 -5.95
C GLN A 89 14.05 -6.03 -4.92
N CYS A 90 15.18 -6.53 -4.43
CA CYS A 90 16.05 -5.79 -3.52
C CYS A 90 16.61 -4.51 -4.16
N VAL A 91 17.01 -4.57 -5.43
CA VAL A 91 17.49 -3.39 -6.17
C VAL A 91 16.37 -2.36 -6.32
N ILE A 92 15.18 -2.77 -6.74
CA ILE A 92 14.02 -1.87 -6.89
C ILE A 92 13.64 -1.26 -5.53
N ALA A 93 13.57 -2.06 -4.47
CA ALA A 93 13.30 -1.59 -3.12
C ALA A 93 14.38 -0.61 -2.63
N GLY A 94 15.66 -0.88 -2.93
CA GLY A 94 16.76 0.02 -2.63
C GLY A 94 16.62 1.37 -3.33
N ILE A 95 16.34 1.38 -4.62
CA ILE A 95 16.08 2.60 -5.40
C ILE A 95 14.90 3.37 -4.82
N TRP A 96 13.82 2.66 -4.48
CA TRP A 96 12.64 3.27 -3.88
C TRP A 96 12.97 3.92 -2.52
N ILE A 97 13.68 3.24 -1.62
CA ILE A 97 14.12 3.78 -0.32
C ILE A 97 14.99 5.02 -0.52
N LEU A 98 15.95 4.97 -1.42
CA LEU A 98 16.80 6.12 -1.72
C LEU A 98 16.00 7.32 -2.22
N GLY A 99 14.99 7.09 -3.05
CA GLY A 99 14.07 8.13 -3.51
C GLY A 99 13.24 8.72 -2.36
N VAL A 100 12.76 7.88 -1.42
CA VAL A 100 12.04 8.37 -0.22
C VAL A 100 12.97 9.22 0.64
N ILE A 101 14.20 8.77 0.90
CA ILE A 101 15.18 9.52 1.71
C ILE A 101 15.51 10.86 1.05
N PHE A 102 15.74 10.87 -0.25
CA PHE A 102 16.03 12.10 -1.00
C PHE A 102 14.88 13.11 -0.93
N ASN A 103 13.64 12.65 -1.19
CA ASN A 103 12.46 13.52 -1.12
C ASN A 103 12.18 14.01 0.31
N LEU A 104 12.38 13.14 1.31
CA LEU A 104 12.25 13.50 2.73
C LEU A 104 13.30 14.54 3.13
N GLY A 105 14.55 14.39 2.69
CA GLY A 105 15.61 15.37 2.94
C GLY A 105 15.27 16.74 2.36
N ASN A 106 14.79 16.80 1.12
CA ASN A 106 14.32 18.03 0.50
C ASN A 106 13.15 18.64 1.27
N TYR A 107 12.17 17.82 1.67
CA TYR A 107 11.04 18.27 2.45
C TYR A 107 11.45 18.84 3.80
N ILE A 108 12.35 18.19 4.53
CA ILE A 108 12.89 18.65 5.80
C ILE A 108 13.62 19.99 5.61
N LYS A 109 14.44 20.12 4.57
CA LYS A 109 15.16 21.38 4.25
C LYS A 109 14.19 22.54 4.01
N GLU A 110 13.12 22.32 3.25
CA GLU A 110 12.07 23.32 3.02
C GLU A 110 11.29 23.64 4.30
N TYR A 111 10.98 22.64 5.10
CA TYR A 111 10.32 22.82 6.40
C TYR A 111 11.17 23.68 7.36
N TRP A 112 12.48 23.43 7.46
CA TRP A 112 13.37 24.23 8.30
C TRP A 112 13.47 25.68 7.83
N LYS A 113 13.57 25.94 6.53
CA LYS A 113 13.54 27.29 5.98
C LYS A 113 12.25 28.01 6.40
N PHE A 114 11.12 27.37 6.21
CA PHE A 114 9.82 27.91 6.58
C PHE A 114 9.69 28.15 8.08
N LYS A 115 10.10 27.19 8.91
CA LYS A 115 10.11 27.32 10.36
C LYS A 115 10.95 28.50 10.83
N ASN A 116 12.07 28.78 10.19
CA ASN A 116 12.91 29.95 10.51
C ASN A 116 12.23 31.27 10.16
N ILE A 117 11.44 31.31 9.07
CA ILE A 117 10.59 32.47 8.74
C ILE A 117 9.55 32.67 9.86
N LEU A 118 8.88 31.61 10.27
CA LEU A 118 7.83 31.66 11.27
C LEU A 118 8.32 32.07 12.68
N LYS A 119 9.59 31.81 13.01
CA LYS A 119 10.17 32.24 14.30
C LYS A 119 10.17 33.76 14.47
N LYS A 120 10.09 34.53 13.38
CA LYS A 120 10.03 36.00 13.38
C LYS A 120 8.61 36.53 13.45
N SER A 121 7.62 35.67 13.66
CA SER A 121 6.23 36.09 13.84
C SER A 121 6.00 36.65 15.25
N PHE A 122 5.21 37.69 15.36
CA PHE A 122 4.80 38.34 16.62
C PHE A 122 3.29 38.27 16.77
N ALA A 123 2.79 38.40 17.97
CA ALA A 123 1.35 38.34 18.24
C ALA A 123 0.61 39.44 17.49
N TYR A 124 -0.53 39.08 16.92
CA TYR A 124 -1.44 40.05 16.30
C TYR A 124 -2.62 40.28 17.25
N GLU A 125 -2.67 41.46 17.82
CA GLU A 125 -3.75 41.91 18.72
C GLU A 125 -4.88 42.44 17.88
N LEU A 126 -5.81 41.60 17.50
CA LEU A 126 -7.11 42.01 17.00
C LEU A 126 -8.04 42.33 18.16
N PRO A 127 -9.10 43.15 17.93
CA PRO A 127 -10.22 43.23 18.86
C PRO A 127 -10.66 41.79 19.19
N ALA A 128 -10.52 41.41 20.46
CA ALA A 128 -10.72 40.03 20.91
C ALA A 128 -12.12 39.50 20.55
N ASP A 129 -13.05 40.38 20.35
CA ASP A 129 -14.46 40.12 20.07
C ASP A 129 -14.66 39.50 18.68
N VAL A 130 -14.04 40.03 17.64
CA VAL A 130 -14.25 39.59 16.24
C VAL A 130 -13.81 38.14 16.03
N CYS A 131 -12.62 37.78 16.50
CA CYS A 131 -12.13 36.40 16.32
C CYS A 131 -12.92 35.41 17.19
N SER A 132 -13.36 35.82 18.38
CA SER A 132 -14.15 34.97 19.28
C SER A 132 -15.55 34.74 18.74
N GLU A 133 -16.23 35.78 18.21
CA GLU A 133 -17.55 35.67 17.58
C GLU A 133 -17.53 34.73 16.38
N ILE A 134 -16.57 34.87 15.44
CA ILE A 134 -16.46 34.01 14.29
C ILE A 134 -16.10 32.56 14.71
N SER A 135 -15.25 32.40 15.72
CA SER A 135 -14.90 31.08 16.24
C SER A 135 -16.10 30.38 16.89
N GLN A 136 -16.96 31.12 17.55
CA GLN A 136 -18.20 30.60 18.13
C GLN A 136 -19.21 30.22 17.05
N GLU A 137 -19.42 31.10 16.06
CA GLU A 137 -20.26 30.83 14.88
C GLU A 137 -19.84 29.56 14.15
N LEU A 138 -18.53 29.33 14.01
CA LEU A 138 -17.96 28.13 13.38
C LEU A 138 -17.88 26.92 14.33
N GLU A 139 -18.42 27.03 15.56
CA GLU A 139 -18.35 25.96 16.59
C GLU A 139 -16.93 25.42 16.80
N MET A 140 -15.94 26.30 16.85
CA MET A 140 -14.54 25.91 16.99
C MET A 140 -14.25 25.36 18.38
N LYS A 141 -13.82 24.11 18.47
CA LYS A 141 -13.49 23.44 19.75
C LYS A 141 -12.15 23.88 20.35
N ARG A 142 -11.28 24.49 19.58
CA ARG A 142 -9.91 24.86 19.98
C ARG A 142 -9.66 26.36 19.73
N LYS A 143 -8.96 26.97 20.67
CA LYS A 143 -8.52 28.38 20.52
C LYS A 143 -7.49 28.45 19.39
N VAL A 144 -7.69 29.40 18.48
CA VAL A 144 -6.76 29.76 17.41
C VAL A 144 -6.01 31.01 17.84
N THR A 145 -4.70 31.04 17.63
CA THR A 145 -3.86 32.22 17.96
C THR A 145 -3.45 32.92 16.66
N LEU A 146 -3.46 34.27 16.72
CA LEU A 146 -3.19 35.13 15.58
C LEU A 146 -1.80 35.74 15.71
N TYR A 147 -1.09 35.76 14.58
CA TYR A 147 0.26 36.30 14.46
C TYR A 147 0.39 37.13 13.19
N GLN A 148 1.38 38.03 13.18
CA GLN A 148 1.82 38.74 11.99
C GLN A 148 3.26 38.43 11.67
N ASN A 149 3.62 38.54 10.39
CA ASN A 149 5.01 38.30 9.92
C ASN A 149 5.27 39.10 8.63
N TYR A 150 6.38 39.86 8.61
CA TYR A 150 6.79 40.65 7.47
C TYR A 150 7.17 39.83 6.21
N ALA A 151 7.55 38.58 6.37
CA ALA A 151 7.94 37.71 5.28
C ALA A 151 6.77 36.90 4.70
N VAL A 152 5.57 37.07 5.23
CA VAL A 152 4.36 36.40 4.73
C VAL A 152 3.59 37.43 3.90
N THR A 153 3.15 37.05 2.72
CA THR A 153 2.44 37.94 1.77
C THR A 153 0.95 37.63 1.62
N SER A 154 0.48 36.51 2.18
CA SER A 154 -0.93 36.19 2.26
C SER A 154 -1.19 35.51 3.60
N PRO A 155 -2.42 35.65 4.16
CA PRO A 155 -2.79 34.92 5.36
C PRO A 155 -2.56 33.40 5.18
N ILE A 156 -2.09 32.74 6.25
CA ILE A 156 -1.79 31.32 6.22
C ILE A 156 -2.14 30.66 7.54
N VAL A 157 -2.66 29.43 7.47
CA VAL A 157 -2.84 28.56 8.63
C VAL A 157 -1.66 27.63 8.80
N VAL A 158 -1.11 27.57 10.01
CA VAL A 158 -0.01 26.66 10.37
C VAL A 158 -0.29 25.93 11.69
N GLY A 159 0.47 24.86 11.92
CA GLY A 159 0.37 24.05 13.13
C GLY A 159 -0.41 22.74 12.93
N CYS A 160 -0.22 21.80 13.85
CA CYS A 160 -0.94 20.52 13.89
C CYS A 160 -1.99 20.54 15.00
N TRP A 161 -1.53 20.60 16.23
CA TRP A 161 -2.38 20.61 17.43
C TRP A 161 -2.81 22.02 17.82
N ASN A 162 -1.85 22.95 17.83
CA ASN A 162 -2.08 24.36 18.13
C ASN A 162 -2.10 25.11 16.80
N LYS A 163 -3.29 25.46 16.36
CA LYS A 163 -3.50 26.18 15.10
C LYS A 163 -3.17 27.66 15.29
N LYS A 164 -2.43 28.21 14.33
CA LYS A 164 -2.05 29.61 14.27
C LYS A 164 -2.42 30.16 12.89
N ILE A 165 -3.00 31.32 12.84
CA ILE A 165 -3.17 32.09 11.61
C ILE A 165 -2.11 33.17 11.61
N ILE A 166 -1.37 33.28 10.52
CA ILE A 166 -0.31 34.27 10.37
C ILE A 166 -0.68 35.19 9.23
N PHE A 167 -0.80 36.45 9.55
CA PHE A 167 -1.16 37.54 8.63
C PHE A 167 0.09 38.23 8.11
N PRO A 168 0.07 38.76 6.88
CA PRO A 168 0.97 39.82 6.44
C PRO A 168 0.88 41.05 7.37
N VAL A 169 1.97 41.79 7.45
CA VAL A 169 1.96 43.08 8.18
C VAL A 169 1.44 44.16 7.23
N GLN A 170 0.17 44.43 7.32
CA GLN A 170 -0.54 45.46 6.56
C GLN A 170 -1.79 45.87 7.33
N ASP A 171 -2.36 47.03 6.99
CA ASP A 171 -3.64 47.47 7.49
C ASP A 171 -4.76 46.77 6.73
N TYR A 172 -5.77 46.31 7.45
CA TYR A 172 -6.93 45.64 6.89
C TYR A 172 -8.18 46.45 7.19
N GLU A 173 -9.02 46.65 6.20
CA GLU A 173 -10.39 47.10 6.46
C GLU A 173 -11.14 46.00 7.24
N GLU A 174 -12.12 46.40 8.05
CA GLU A 174 -12.93 45.44 8.85
C GLU A 174 -13.53 44.32 7.98
N ARG A 175 -14.08 44.68 6.83
CA ARG A 175 -14.64 43.73 5.89
C ARG A 175 -13.60 42.73 5.36
N GLU A 176 -12.40 43.17 5.05
CA GLU A 176 -11.30 42.34 4.59
C GLU A 176 -10.89 41.34 5.69
N LEU A 177 -10.71 41.89 6.89
CA LEU A 177 -10.30 41.11 8.06
C LEU A 177 -11.32 40.02 8.39
N VAL A 178 -12.61 40.33 8.45
CA VAL A 178 -13.69 39.39 8.71
C VAL A 178 -13.73 38.33 7.62
N THR A 179 -13.61 38.71 6.34
CA THR A 179 -13.60 37.77 5.21
C THR A 179 -12.44 36.77 5.30
N ILE A 180 -11.23 37.28 5.57
CA ILE A 180 -10.03 36.46 5.72
C ILE A 180 -10.17 35.52 6.92
N LEU A 181 -10.64 36.02 8.05
CA LEU A 181 -10.84 35.20 9.26
C LEU A 181 -11.83 34.07 9.03
N PHE A 182 -12.98 34.35 8.42
CA PHE A 182 -13.94 33.29 8.05
C PHE A 182 -13.30 32.23 7.18
N HIS A 183 -12.57 32.63 6.14
CA HIS A 183 -11.92 31.73 5.23
C HIS A 183 -10.86 30.85 5.93
N GLU A 184 -9.95 31.45 6.69
CA GLU A 184 -8.86 30.75 7.37
C GLU A 184 -9.37 29.86 8.52
N LEU A 185 -10.39 30.28 9.26
CA LEU A 185 -11.02 29.46 10.29
C LEU A 185 -11.78 28.27 9.69
N VAL A 186 -12.40 28.44 8.53
CA VAL A 186 -13.04 27.32 7.81
C VAL A 186 -12.02 26.30 7.32
N HIS A 187 -10.82 26.70 6.90
CA HIS A 187 -9.72 25.76 6.63
C HIS A 187 -9.43 24.86 7.84
N ILE A 188 -9.45 25.44 9.04
CA ILE A 188 -9.25 24.71 10.30
C ILE A 188 -10.45 23.79 10.58
N ARG A 189 -11.67 24.31 10.46
CA ARG A 189 -12.93 23.60 10.72
C ARG A 189 -13.11 22.37 9.84
N GLN A 190 -12.75 22.47 8.56
CA GLN A 190 -12.89 21.40 7.58
C GLN A 190 -11.66 20.48 7.47
N HIS A 191 -10.68 20.59 8.36
CA HIS A 191 -9.48 19.77 8.39
C HIS A 191 -8.68 19.76 7.08
N ILE A 192 -8.69 20.88 6.32
CA ILE A 192 -8.05 20.95 5.00
C ILE A 192 -6.53 20.80 5.12
N LEU A 193 -5.95 21.39 6.16
CA LEU A 193 -4.53 21.30 6.43
C LEU A 193 -4.09 19.87 6.76
N GLU A 194 -4.92 19.11 7.47
CA GLU A 194 -4.65 17.72 7.84
C GLU A 194 -4.65 16.82 6.60
N MET A 195 -5.68 16.89 5.76
CA MET A 195 -5.74 16.16 4.50
C MET A 195 -4.52 16.46 3.62
N LYS A 196 -4.17 17.74 3.50
CA LYS A 196 -2.98 18.13 2.74
C LYS A 196 -1.69 17.53 3.27
N LYS A 197 -1.52 17.47 4.61
CA LYS A 197 -0.36 16.83 5.24
C LYS A 197 -0.32 15.33 4.97
N ILE A 198 -1.47 14.64 5.04
CA ILE A 198 -1.58 13.23 4.68
C ILE A 198 -1.17 13.03 3.21
N GLY A 199 -1.71 13.83 2.29
CA GLY A 199 -1.34 13.76 0.88
C GLY A 199 0.14 14.00 0.61
N ILE A 200 0.79 14.93 1.34
CA ILE A 200 2.24 15.17 1.25
C ILE A 200 3.02 13.95 1.77
N PHE A 201 2.61 13.37 2.90
CA PHE A 201 3.23 12.16 3.44
C PHE A 201 3.11 10.99 2.46
N LEU A 202 1.94 10.79 1.88
CA LEU A 202 1.73 9.78 0.83
C LEU A 202 2.60 10.05 -0.40
N LYS A 203 2.75 11.31 -0.82
CA LYS A 203 3.66 11.67 -1.92
C LYS A 203 5.12 11.32 -1.62
N LEU A 204 5.58 11.46 -0.39
CA LEU A 204 6.94 11.08 -0.01
C LEU A 204 7.14 9.56 -0.14
N ILE A 205 6.16 8.77 0.27
CA ILE A 205 6.22 7.30 0.19
C ILE A 205 6.06 6.83 -1.27
N PHE A 206 5.03 7.33 -1.95
CA PHE A 206 4.70 6.93 -3.33
C PHE A 206 5.26 7.93 -4.37
N TRP A 207 6.49 8.40 -4.17
CA TRP A 207 7.12 9.43 -4.99
C TRP A 207 7.22 9.05 -6.48
N CYS A 208 7.34 7.77 -6.78
CA CYS A 208 7.37 7.23 -8.15
C CYS A 208 5.98 7.19 -8.82
N ASN A 209 4.87 7.34 -8.06
CA ASN A 209 3.53 7.36 -8.62
C ASN A 209 3.20 8.76 -9.18
N PRO A 210 3.02 8.91 -10.52
CA PRO A 210 2.78 10.22 -11.13
C PRO A 210 1.44 10.84 -10.70
N MET A 211 0.48 10.04 -10.23
CA MET A 211 -0.83 10.53 -9.79
C MET A 211 -0.76 11.33 -8.49
N MET A 212 0.28 11.13 -7.66
CA MET A 212 0.42 11.86 -6.38
C MET A 212 0.52 13.38 -6.54
N ASN A 213 1.21 13.86 -7.58
CA ASN A 213 1.27 15.28 -7.88
C ASN A 213 -0.11 15.85 -8.29
N SER A 214 -0.89 15.06 -9.01
CA SER A 214 -2.24 15.44 -9.42
C SER A 214 -3.21 15.40 -8.24
N LEU A 215 -3.10 14.40 -7.36
CA LEU A 215 -3.87 14.28 -6.14
C LEU A 215 -3.67 15.52 -5.24
N LEU A 216 -2.42 15.88 -4.95
CA LEU A 216 -2.12 17.07 -4.13
C LEU A 216 -2.68 18.36 -4.73
N ARG A 217 -2.56 18.55 -6.05
CA ARG A 217 -3.17 19.71 -6.71
C ARG A 217 -4.68 19.73 -6.57
N ASN A 218 -5.33 18.57 -6.64
CA ASN A 218 -6.78 18.50 -6.45
C ASN A 218 -7.18 18.69 -4.99
N ILE A 219 -6.38 18.22 -4.01
CA ILE A 219 -6.61 18.51 -2.59
C ILE A 219 -6.57 20.03 -2.34
N ASP A 220 -5.54 20.71 -2.86
CA ASP A 220 -5.44 22.17 -2.76
C ASP A 220 -6.63 22.86 -3.43
N GLU A 221 -6.94 22.53 -4.68
CA GLU A 221 -7.98 23.22 -5.45
C GLU A 221 -9.38 23.01 -4.88
N TRP A 222 -9.73 21.77 -4.57
CA TRP A 222 -11.06 21.44 -4.06
C TRP A 222 -11.22 21.79 -2.58
N GLY A 223 -10.12 21.86 -1.84
CA GLY A 223 -10.11 22.44 -0.50
C GLY A 223 -10.52 23.90 -0.50
N GLU A 224 -9.95 24.70 -1.40
CA GLU A 224 -10.33 26.11 -1.56
C GLU A 224 -11.82 26.27 -1.96
N ILE A 225 -12.29 25.46 -2.95
CA ILE A 225 -13.70 25.49 -3.38
C ILE A 225 -14.63 25.09 -2.21
N ALA A 226 -14.22 24.12 -1.39
CA ALA A 226 -14.99 23.69 -0.23
C ALA A 226 -15.06 24.79 0.83
N CYS A 227 -13.94 25.52 1.08
CA CYS A 227 -13.92 26.67 1.98
C CYS A 227 -14.84 27.79 1.49
N ASP A 228 -14.67 28.23 0.25
CA ASP A 228 -15.50 29.28 -0.33
C ASP A 228 -16.99 28.95 -0.22
N ARG A 229 -17.34 27.72 -0.58
CA ARG A 229 -18.71 27.24 -0.51
C ARG A 229 -19.24 27.28 0.94
N TYR A 230 -18.43 26.80 1.89
CA TYR A 230 -18.83 26.74 3.29
C TYR A 230 -19.04 28.16 3.85
N VAL A 231 -18.10 29.08 3.64
CA VAL A 231 -18.22 30.47 4.06
C VAL A 231 -19.45 31.13 3.46
N CYS A 232 -19.61 31.04 2.14
CA CYS A 232 -20.67 31.82 1.45
C CYS A 232 -22.08 31.22 1.63
N TYR A 233 -22.25 29.95 1.99
CA TYR A 233 -23.57 29.33 1.98
C TYR A 233 -23.92 28.48 3.21
N GLU A 234 -22.98 28.20 4.09
CA GLU A 234 -23.21 27.36 5.27
C GLU A 234 -22.90 28.07 6.59
N THR A 235 -22.38 29.32 6.57
CA THR A 235 -22.14 30.17 7.77
C THR A 235 -22.98 31.41 7.75
N ALA A 236 -23.07 32.08 8.89
CA ALA A 236 -23.68 33.42 9.00
C ALA A 236 -22.70 34.53 8.53
N TYR A 237 -21.99 34.30 7.42
CA TYR A 237 -21.09 35.30 6.85
C TYR A 237 -21.83 36.58 6.53
N PRO A 238 -21.39 37.76 7.06
CA PRO A 238 -22.18 38.97 7.08
C PRO A 238 -22.25 39.70 5.74
N TYR A 239 -21.39 39.35 4.78
CA TYR A 239 -21.31 40.06 3.51
C TYR A 239 -21.81 39.20 2.34
N THR A 240 -22.03 39.83 1.18
CA THR A 240 -22.47 39.15 -0.03
C THR A 240 -21.34 38.31 -0.64
N VAL A 241 -21.73 37.27 -1.42
CA VAL A 241 -20.79 36.43 -2.18
C VAL A 241 -19.93 37.28 -3.14
N LYS A 242 -20.45 38.38 -3.66
CA LYS A 242 -19.70 39.31 -4.51
C LYS A 242 -18.60 40.01 -3.73
N GLU A 243 -18.90 40.54 -2.55
CA GLU A 243 -17.92 41.18 -1.66
C GLU A 243 -16.85 40.21 -1.19
N TYR A 244 -17.24 38.99 -0.83
CA TYR A 244 -16.28 37.90 -0.52
C TYR A 244 -15.24 37.73 -1.63
N TYR A 245 -15.71 37.64 -2.89
CA TYR A 245 -14.79 37.43 -4.01
C TYR A 245 -13.98 38.67 -4.37
N THR A 246 -14.45 39.88 -4.09
CA THR A 246 -13.65 41.11 -4.24
C THR A 246 -12.42 41.03 -3.34
N VAL A 247 -12.62 40.79 -2.05
CA VAL A 247 -11.49 40.59 -1.10
C VAL A 247 -10.57 39.48 -1.49
N ALA A 248 -11.11 38.33 -1.94
CA ALA A 248 -10.31 37.20 -2.39
C ALA A 248 -9.46 37.51 -3.65
N VAL A 249 -9.93 38.38 -4.55
CA VAL A 249 -9.15 38.84 -5.72
C VAL A 249 -8.00 39.72 -5.29
N ASP A 250 -8.28 40.71 -4.44
CA ASP A 250 -7.29 41.67 -3.97
C ASP A 250 -6.15 40.98 -3.23
N GLY A 251 -6.46 39.95 -2.43
CA GLY A 251 -5.47 39.10 -1.76
C GLY A 251 -4.60 38.27 -2.70
N LEU A 252 -5.12 37.94 -3.89
CA LEU A 252 -4.34 37.18 -4.92
C LEU A 252 -3.30 38.03 -5.65
N GLU A 253 -3.56 39.33 -5.82
CA GLU A 253 -2.64 40.22 -6.50
C GLU A 253 -1.38 40.49 -5.67
N GLN A 254 -1.48 40.36 -4.34
CA GLN A 254 -0.37 40.55 -3.41
C GLN A 254 0.52 39.31 -3.19
N SER A 255 0.09 38.11 -3.63
CA SER A 255 0.77 36.86 -3.32
C SER A 255 1.83 36.49 -4.36
N HIS A 256 3.06 37.03 -4.24
CA HIS A 256 4.18 36.69 -5.14
C HIS A 256 5.33 35.87 -4.52
N ILE A 257 5.23 35.41 -3.28
CA ILE A 257 6.32 34.70 -2.60
C ILE A 257 6.13 33.20 -2.56
N TRP A 258 7.27 32.48 -2.69
CA TRP A 258 7.37 31.04 -2.52
C TRP A 258 6.86 30.61 -1.13
N MET A 259 5.90 29.69 -1.13
CA MET A 259 5.41 29.03 0.08
C MET A 259 5.57 27.52 -0.03
N PRO A 260 5.98 26.84 1.07
CA PRO A 260 6.03 25.40 1.11
C PRO A 260 4.66 24.76 0.81
N GLN A 261 4.67 23.60 0.21
CA GLN A 261 3.42 22.86 -0.08
C GLN A 261 2.57 22.54 1.17
N MET A 262 3.16 22.67 2.37
CA MET A 262 2.51 22.38 3.66
C MET A 262 1.50 23.40 4.12
N VAL A 263 1.44 24.56 3.48
CA VAL A 263 0.69 25.71 3.96
C VAL A 263 -0.52 25.93 3.08
N THR A 264 -1.67 26.20 3.72
CA THR A 264 -2.83 26.73 3.01
C THR A 264 -2.64 28.23 2.84
N GLY A 265 -2.98 28.76 1.71
CA GLY A 265 -2.93 30.18 1.40
C GLY A 265 -3.36 30.40 -0.04
N PHE A 266 -3.76 31.62 -0.36
CA PHE A 266 -4.18 31.98 -1.70
C PHE A 266 -3.08 31.69 -2.72
N LYS A 267 -3.25 30.60 -3.48
CA LYS A 267 -2.27 30.15 -4.51
C LYS A 267 -2.85 30.30 -5.91
N LYS A 268 -2.10 30.96 -6.77
CA LYS A 268 -2.22 31.03 -8.24
C LYS A 268 -3.53 31.53 -8.84
N LYS A 269 -3.42 32.57 -9.65
CA LYS A 269 -4.46 33.19 -10.49
C LYS A 269 -5.28 32.17 -11.35
N SER A 270 -4.67 31.05 -11.77
CA SER A 270 -5.35 30.01 -12.55
C SER A 270 -6.42 29.23 -11.77
N ASN A 271 -6.18 28.98 -10.48
CA ASN A 271 -7.13 28.26 -9.62
C ASN A 271 -8.32 29.13 -9.25
N PHE A 272 -8.11 30.45 -9.12
CA PHE A 272 -9.16 31.40 -8.78
C PHE A 272 -10.29 31.46 -9.81
N LYS A 273 -9.94 31.52 -11.10
CA LYS A 273 -10.94 31.50 -12.17
C LYS A 273 -11.86 30.27 -12.06
N ARG A 274 -11.30 29.13 -11.68
CA ARG A 274 -12.06 27.89 -11.53
C ARG A 274 -12.93 27.91 -10.29
N ARG A 275 -12.43 28.43 -9.15
CA ARG A 275 -13.22 28.68 -7.94
C ARG A 275 -14.44 29.52 -8.25
N LEU A 276 -14.24 30.66 -8.89
CA LEU A 276 -15.30 31.60 -9.28
C LEU A 276 -16.33 30.98 -10.21
N LEU A 277 -15.91 30.20 -11.21
CA LEU A 277 -16.81 29.49 -12.12
C LEU A 277 -17.65 28.42 -11.41
N GLN A 278 -17.09 27.68 -10.48
CA GLN A 278 -17.82 26.69 -9.70
C GLN A 278 -18.85 27.33 -8.78
N MET A 279 -18.51 28.48 -8.16
CA MET A 279 -19.38 29.19 -7.24
C MET A 279 -20.47 29.99 -7.94
N LYS A 280 -20.20 30.60 -9.10
CA LYS A 280 -21.20 31.37 -9.87
C LYS A 280 -22.50 30.60 -10.12
N ASN A 281 -22.40 29.31 -10.26
CA ASN A 281 -23.51 28.42 -10.58
C ASN A 281 -23.99 27.59 -9.39
N TYR A 282 -23.42 27.81 -8.20
CA TYR A 282 -23.80 27.02 -7.03
C TYR A 282 -25.20 27.45 -6.57
N ARG A 283 -26.04 26.46 -6.24
CA ARG A 283 -27.30 26.67 -5.51
C ARG A 283 -27.23 25.83 -4.25
N LYS A 284 -27.70 26.39 -3.11
CA LYS A 284 -27.74 25.67 -1.83
C LYS A 284 -28.41 24.30 -2.03
N GLU A 285 -27.65 23.26 -1.81
CA GLU A 285 -28.13 21.89 -2.01
C GLU A 285 -29.10 21.53 -0.88
N LYS A 286 -30.23 20.90 -1.22
CA LYS A 286 -31.01 20.17 -0.21
C LYS A 286 -30.13 19.05 0.34
N GLU A 287 -30.11 18.88 1.66
CA GLU A 287 -29.36 17.80 2.28
C GLU A 287 -29.67 16.46 1.62
N MET A 288 -28.62 15.76 1.23
CA MET A 288 -28.74 14.43 0.66
C MET A 288 -29.13 13.47 1.80
N LYS A 289 -30.43 13.29 1.98
CA LYS A 289 -30.99 12.27 2.86
C LYS A 289 -30.57 10.87 2.33
N PHE A 290 -30.98 9.84 2.92
CA PHE A 290 -30.74 8.40 2.66
C PHE A 290 -30.15 7.99 1.26
N VAL A 291 -30.64 8.58 0.16
CA VAL A 291 -30.18 8.32 -1.22
C VAL A 291 -28.67 8.62 -1.41
N GLY A 292 -28.12 9.59 -0.68
CA GLY A 292 -26.69 9.91 -0.77
C GLY A 292 -25.80 8.92 -0.07
N GLY A 293 -26.24 8.38 1.05
CA GLY A 293 -25.56 7.28 1.73
C GLY A 293 -25.53 6.01 0.85
N VAL A 294 -26.67 5.69 0.21
CA VAL A 294 -26.76 4.57 -0.73
C VAL A 294 -25.83 4.78 -1.94
N ALA A 295 -25.82 5.99 -2.52
CA ALA A 295 -24.93 6.28 -3.65
C ALA A 295 -23.44 6.19 -3.25
N LEU A 296 -23.07 6.66 -2.06
CA LEU A 296 -21.71 6.55 -1.54
C LEU A 296 -21.33 5.08 -1.28
N SER A 297 -22.22 4.29 -0.69
CA SER A 297 -21.97 2.87 -0.46
C SER A 297 -21.82 2.09 -1.76
N LEU A 298 -22.62 2.41 -2.80
CA LEU A 298 -22.46 1.83 -4.13
C LEU A 298 -21.12 2.19 -4.78
N VAL A 299 -20.66 3.44 -4.64
CA VAL A 299 -19.33 3.85 -5.13
C VAL A 299 -18.23 3.10 -4.39
N LEU A 300 -18.33 2.93 -3.08
CA LEU A 300 -17.38 2.16 -2.28
C LEU A 300 -17.40 0.67 -2.67
N CYS A 301 -18.57 0.09 -2.93
CA CYS A 301 -18.69 -1.29 -3.43
C CYS A 301 -18.02 -1.46 -4.80
N VAL A 302 -18.27 -0.54 -5.74
CA VAL A 302 -17.63 -0.57 -7.06
C VAL A 302 -16.11 -0.37 -6.95
N LEU A 303 -15.65 0.54 -6.10
CA LEU A 303 -14.22 0.72 -5.83
C LEU A 303 -13.59 -0.55 -5.24
N SER A 304 -14.24 -1.20 -4.28
CA SER A 304 -13.72 -2.44 -3.69
C SER A 304 -13.69 -3.57 -4.70
N THR A 305 -14.75 -3.78 -5.49
CA THR A 305 -14.77 -4.84 -6.52
C THR A 305 -13.72 -4.62 -7.61
N THR A 306 -13.50 -3.38 -8.06
CA THR A 306 -12.46 -3.08 -9.05
C THR A 306 -11.04 -3.24 -8.47
N THR A 307 -10.81 -2.89 -7.20
CA THR A 307 -9.52 -3.14 -6.55
C THR A 307 -9.28 -4.64 -6.37
N PHE A 308 -10.30 -5.43 -6.08
CA PHE A 308 -10.20 -6.89 -5.99
C PHE A 308 -9.93 -7.51 -7.36
N ALA A 309 -10.64 -7.10 -8.40
CA ALA A 309 -10.39 -7.56 -9.78
C ALA A 309 -8.97 -7.20 -10.25
N ALA A 310 -8.46 -6.01 -9.87
CA ALA A 310 -7.09 -5.62 -10.17
C ALA A 310 -6.06 -6.46 -9.38
N ALA A 311 -6.36 -6.84 -8.13
CA ALA A 311 -5.53 -7.72 -7.34
C ALA A 311 -5.43 -9.13 -7.93
N GLU A 312 -6.57 -9.69 -8.37
CA GLU A 312 -6.62 -10.98 -9.08
C GLU A 312 -5.91 -10.91 -10.44
N GLY A 313 -6.10 -9.81 -11.19
CA GLY A 313 -5.38 -9.59 -12.44
C GLY A 313 -3.86 -9.45 -12.26
N PHE A 314 -3.42 -8.80 -11.18
CA PHE A 314 -2.01 -8.72 -10.82
C PHE A 314 -1.45 -10.10 -10.45
N LYS A 315 -2.20 -10.89 -9.67
CA LYS A 315 -1.88 -12.27 -9.34
C LYS A 315 -1.71 -13.12 -10.60
N ALA A 316 -2.71 -13.13 -11.48
CA ALA A 316 -2.68 -13.88 -12.73
C ALA A 316 -1.54 -13.43 -13.68
N GLY A 317 -1.28 -12.12 -13.74
CA GLY A 317 -0.16 -11.56 -14.52
C GLY A 317 1.20 -11.97 -13.95
N TYR A 318 1.34 -11.95 -12.64
CA TYR A 318 2.55 -12.39 -11.96
C TYR A 318 2.79 -13.90 -12.19
N GLU A 319 1.76 -14.71 -12.03
CA GLU A 319 1.81 -16.15 -12.32
C GLU A 319 2.26 -16.45 -13.76
N LYS A 320 1.70 -15.70 -14.72
CA LYS A 320 2.03 -15.87 -16.15
C LYS A 320 3.47 -15.48 -16.48
N VAL A 321 4.03 -14.47 -15.80
CA VAL A 321 5.37 -13.94 -16.10
C VAL A 321 6.46 -14.65 -15.30
N PHE A 322 6.15 -15.08 -14.08
CA PHE A 322 7.14 -15.58 -13.13
C PHE A 322 6.91 -17.04 -12.71
N ASP A 323 5.90 -17.71 -13.23
CA ASP A 323 5.65 -19.11 -12.98
C ASP A 323 6.42 -19.99 -13.95
N ASP A 324 7.75 -20.03 -13.77
CA ASP A 324 8.63 -20.94 -14.52
C ASP A 324 8.24 -22.41 -14.36
N THR A 325 7.47 -22.75 -13.33
CA THR A 325 6.97 -24.12 -13.12
C THR A 325 5.88 -24.50 -14.11
N LYS A 326 5.03 -23.56 -14.56
CA LYS A 326 4.02 -23.84 -15.60
C LYS A 326 4.65 -24.02 -16.98
N VAL A 327 5.67 -23.23 -17.31
CA VAL A 327 6.38 -23.37 -18.59
C VAL A 327 7.09 -24.71 -18.67
N MET A 328 7.63 -25.23 -17.54
CA MET A 328 8.23 -26.57 -17.50
C MET A 328 7.18 -27.70 -17.46
N VAL A 329 5.97 -27.44 -16.99
CA VAL A 329 4.88 -28.43 -16.93
C VAL A 329 4.11 -28.51 -18.27
N GLU A 330 3.97 -27.39 -19.01
CA GLU A 330 3.33 -27.42 -20.35
C GLU A 330 4.25 -27.98 -21.43
N GLU A 331 5.59 -27.90 -21.31
CA GLU A 331 6.51 -28.50 -22.26
C GLU A 331 6.70 -30.00 -22.02
N LYS A 332 6.27 -30.56 -20.89
CA LYS A 332 6.28 -31.98 -20.55
C LYS A 332 5.02 -32.39 -19.80
N ALA A 333 3.87 -32.26 -20.40
CA ALA A 333 2.77 -33.17 -20.13
C ALA A 333 3.16 -34.53 -20.73
N VAL A 334 4.21 -35.15 -20.18
CA VAL A 334 4.41 -36.57 -20.28
C VAL A 334 3.37 -37.18 -19.35
N GLU A 335 2.49 -37.98 -19.92
CA GLU A 335 1.59 -38.90 -19.26
C GLU A 335 2.18 -39.38 -17.93
N TYR A 336 1.67 -38.86 -16.82
CA TYR A 336 2.01 -39.40 -15.51
C TYR A 336 1.22 -40.69 -15.38
N GLU A 337 1.87 -41.81 -15.66
CA GLU A 337 1.52 -43.08 -14.99
C GLU A 337 1.53 -42.75 -13.49
N GLU A 338 0.47 -43.09 -12.76
CA GLU A 338 0.42 -43.01 -11.30
C GLU A 338 1.72 -43.57 -10.72
N ALA A 339 2.56 -42.73 -10.12
CA ALA A 339 3.84 -43.15 -9.60
C ALA A 339 3.59 -44.19 -8.51
N VAL A 340 3.93 -45.44 -8.78
CA VAL A 340 3.75 -46.54 -7.83
C VAL A 340 4.61 -46.26 -6.61
N GLU A 341 3.95 -46.09 -5.45
CA GLU A 341 4.62 -45.91 -4.17
C GLU A 341 5.18 -47.27 -3.68
N TYR A 342 6.46 -47.30 -3.39
CA TYR A 342 7.15 -48.47 -2.85
C TYR A 342 7.42 -48.30 -1.36
N GLU A 343 7.35 -49.37 -0.62
CA GLU A 343 7.61 -49.40 0.82
C GLU A 343 8.67 -50.47 1.12
N GLU A 344 9.75 -50.08 1.80
CA GLU A 344 10.84 -50.99 2.22
C GLU A 344 11.25 -50.67 3.68
N SER A 345 11.87 -51.67 4.35
CA SER A 345 12.59 -51.40 5.59
C SER A 345 13.89 -50.68 5.27
N PHE A 346 14.10 -49.51 5.91
CA PHE A 346 15.33 -48.72 5.77
C PHE A 346 16.42 -49.31 6.66
N ASP A 347 17.17 -50.28 6.09
CA ASP A 347 18.29 -50.92 6.78
C ASP A 347 19.58 -50.14 6.53
N MET A 348 20.17 -49.56 7.58
CA MET A 348 21.44 -48.81 7.52
C MET A 348 22.59 -49.65 7.00
N GLU A 349 22.54 -50.98 7.15
CA GLU A 349 23.56 -51.88 6.62
C GLU A 349 23.54 -51.92 5.09
N LYS A 350 22.34 -51.84 4.47
CA LYS A 350 22.13 -51.73 3.03
C LYS A 350 22.71 -50.43 2.43
N TYR A 351 22.79 -49.39 3.23
CA TYR A 351 23.27 -48.07 2.80
C TYR A 351 24.67 -47.71 3.35
N LYS A 352 25.42 -48.71 3.85
CA LYS A 352 26.75 -48.51 4.43
C LYS A 352 27.77 -47.89 3.48
N ASP A 353 27.61 -48.12 2.17
CA ASP A 353 28.50 -47.61 1.12
C ASP A 353 27.93 -46.33 0.45
N TYR A 354 26.90 -45.72 1.04
CA TYR A 354 26.28 -44.51 0.51
C TYR A 354 26.81 -43.28 1.23
N GLU A 355 27.12 -42.25 0.47
CA GLU A 355 27.44 -40.94 0.99
C GLU A 355 26.15 -40.28 1.53
N ILE A 356 26.11 -39.92 2.81
CA ILE A 356 24.98 -39.29 3.42
C ILE A 356 25.25 -37.76 3.49
N VAL A 357 24.49 -36.98 2.72
CA VAL A 357 24.57 -35.54 2.67
C VAL A 357 23.38 -34.96 3.40
N GLU A 358 23.63 -34.25 4.47
CA GLU A 358 22.56 -33.49 5.18
C GLU A 358 22.28 -32.19 4.47
N SER A 359 21.03 -31.97 4.07
CA SER A 359 20.57 -30.70 3.56
C SER A 359 20.59 -29.69 4.70
N ARG A 360 21.39 -28.63 4.57
CA ARG A 360 21.50 -27.56 5.59
C ARG A 360 20.18 -26.79 5.69
N ASN A 361 19.30 -27.23 6.58
CA ASN A 361 18.15 -26.45 6.99
C ASN A 361 18.41 -25.72 8.30
N THR A 362 18.28 -24.41 8.28
CA THR A 362 18.22 -23.59 9.49
C THR A 362 16.80 -23.60 10.01
N SER A 363 16.60 -24.21 11.20
CA SER A 363 15.45 -24.08 12.09
C SER A 363 14.27 -25.05 11.97
N ASN A 364 13.68 -25.34 13.11
CA ASN A 364 12.49 -26.15 13.36
C ASN A 364 11.32 -25.76 12.44
N ILE A 365 10.99 -26.62 11.49
CA ILE A 365 9.87 -26.45 10.56
C ILE A 365 8.58 -26.71 11.34
N ARG A 366 7.71 -25.70 11.41
CA ARG A 366 6.35 -25.83 11.94
C ARG A 366 5.39 -26.15 10.79
N ALA A 367 4.23 -26.73 11.12
CA ALA A 367 3.15 -26.88 10.15
C ALA A 367 2.91 -25.57 9.40
N ASN A 368 2.99 -25.59 8.05
CA ASN A 368 2.99 -24.47 7.09
C ASN A 368 4.35 -23.88 6.70
N ASP A 369 5.48 -24.40 7.17
CA ASP A 369 6.80 -23.99 6.68
C ASP A 369 7.27 -24.91 5.56
N VAL A 370 8.00 -24.32 4.59
CA VAL A 370 8.61 -25.05 3.48
C VAL A 370 10.04 -25.43 3.85
N GLY A 371 10.33 -26.72 3.89
CA GLY A 371 11.68 -27.22 4.04
C GLY A 371 12.41 -27.31 2.69
N GLN A 372 13.73 -27.32 2.71
CA GLN A 372 14.56 -27.49 1.50
C GLN A 372 15.31 -28.80 1.53
N ILE A 373 15.40 -29.44 0.36
CA ILE A 373 16.29 -30.58 0.10
C ILE A 373 17.27 -30.13 -0.96
N LYS A 374 18.53 -29.93 -0.60
CA LYS A 374 19.57 -29.48 -1.52
C LYS A 374 20.90 -30.11 -1.18
N GLY A 375 21.55 -30.61 -2.20
CA GLY A 375 22.89 -31.20 -2.07
C GLY A 375 23.40 -31.81 -3.37
N GLU A 376 24.63 -32.31 -3.32
CA GLU A 376 25.24 -33.09 -4.41
C GLU A 376 25.73 -34.39 -3.82
N THR A 377 25.51 -35.48 -4.50
CA THR A 377 26.00 -36.80 -4.09
C THR A 377 26.28 -37.69 -5.32
N GLY A 378 27.30 -38.51 -5.19
CA GLY A 378 27.50 -39.65 -6.07
C GLY A 378 26.52 -40.76 -5.75
N LYS A 379 26.99 -42.00 -5.53
CA LYS A 379 26.16 -43.04 -4.92
C LYS A 379 25.88 -42.69 -3.48
N GLY A 380 24.67 -42.17 -3.20
CA GLY A 380 24.43 -41.61 -1.88
C GLY A 380 22.99 -41.16 -1.64
N MET A 381 22.79 -40.53 -0.49
CA MET A 381 21.50 -40.06 -0.04
C MET A 381 21.60 -38.62 0.43
N ILE A 382 20.70 -37.77 -0.03
CA ILE A 382 20.49 -36.42 0.51
C ILE A 382 19.27 -36.48 1.41
N GLN A 383 19.44 -36.14 2.69
CA GLN A 383 18.36 -36.17 3.66
C GLN A 383 18.08 -34.77 4.24
N ALA A 384 16.82 -34.48 4.45
CA ALA A 384 16.38 -33.26 5.13
C ALA A 384 16.24 -33.50 6.65
N SER A 385 16.04 -32.43 7.41
CA SER A 385 15.77 -32.52 8.84
C SER A 385 14.45 -33.25 9.11
N SER A 386 14.39 -33.99 10.20
CA SER A 386 13.20 -34.70 10.65
C SER A 386 12.08 -33.73 11.02
N ILE A 387 10.86 -34.00 10.57
CA ILE A 387 9.65 -33.17 10.80
C ILE A 387 8.56 -34.02 11.43
N TYR A 388 7.84 -33.47 12.40
CA TYR A 388 6.68 -34.12 12.98
C TYR A 388 5.45 -33.85 12.14
N VAL A 389 4.76 -34.90 11.70
CA VAL A 389 3.55 -34.85 10.88
C VAL A 389 2.44 -35.63 11.55
N LYS A 390 1.26 -35.06 11.59
CA LYS A 390 0.08 -35.71 12.21
C LYS A 390 -0.56 -36.68 11.22
N LYS A 391 -1.25 -37.68 11.78
CA LYS A 391 -2.12 -38.55 11.01
C LYS A 391 -3.11 -37.74 10.17
N ASP A 392 -3.44 -38.20 9.00
CA ASP A 392 -4.33 -37.59 8.01
C ASP A 392 -3.80 -36.27 7.37
N GLN A 393 -2.57 -35.91 7.62
CA GLN A 393 -1.81 -34.91 6.84
C GLN A 393 -1.04 -35.58 5.70
N SER A 394 -0.45 -34.78 4.83
CA SER A 394 0.45 -35.28 3.77
C SER A 394 1.77 -34.52 3.73
N ILE A 395 2.81 -35.16 3.22
CA ILE A 395 4.11 -34.55 2.92
C ILE A 395 4.25 -34.47 1.41
N ASN A 396 4.27 -33.25 0.89
CA ASN A 396 4.53 -33.00 -0.52
C ASN A 396 6.01 -32.73 -0.73
N ILE A 397 6.64 -33.46 -1.65
CA ILE A 397 8.05 -33.30 -2.02
C ILE A 397 8.13 -32.89 -3.48
N VAL A 398 8.84 -31.82 -3.77
CA VAL A 398 9.15 -31.38 -5.13
C VAL A 398 10.65 -31.25 -5.25
N VAL A 399 11.27 -32.03 -6.09
CA VAL A 399 12.73 -32.03 -6.30
C VAL A 399 13.09 -32.03 -7.77
N SER A 400 14.10 -31.24 -8.12
CA SER A 400 14.74 -31.28 -9.46
C SER A 400 16.12 -31.86 -9.35
N VAL A 401 16.40 -32.82 -10.21
CA VAL A 401 17.65 -33.55 -10.26
C VAL A 401 18.42 -33.19 -11.53
N THR A 402 19.69 -32.92 -11.39
CA THR A 402 20.60 -32.63 -12.51
C THR A 402 21.79 -33.57 -12.48
N PRO A 403 22.12 -34.30 -13.57
CA PRO A 403 21.46 -34.32 -14.88
C PRO A 403 20.05 -34.93 -14.85
N SER A 404 19.14 -34.43 -15.70
CA SER A 404 17.71 -34.80 -15.70
C SER A 404 17.38 -36.20 -16.22
N ASP A 405 18.35 -36.90 -16.80
CA ASP A 405 18.24 -38.29 -17.29
C ASP A 405 18.44 -39.32 -16.18
N LYS A 406 18.91 -38.92 -15.02
CA LYS A 406 19.22 -39.81 -13.89
C LYS A 406 17.96 -40.20 -13.13
N THR A 407 17.80 -41.49 -12.88
CA THR A 407 16.72 -42.02 -12.04
C THR A 407 17.15 -42.00 -10.59
N VAL A 408 16.31 -41.41 -9.74
CA VAL A 408 16.49 -41.32 -8.29
C VAL A 408 15.26 -41.85 -7.57
N ARG A 409 15.40 -42.16 -6.28
CA ARG A 409 14.31 -42.47 -5.39
C ARG A 409 14.05 -41.20 -4.51
N VAL A 410 12.82 -40.73 -4.51
CA VAL A 410 12.37 -39.62 -3.65
C VAL A 410 11.38 -40.17 -2.66
N GLY A 411 11.60 -39.95 -1.38
CA GLY A 411 10.76 -40.57 -0.36
C GLY A 411 10.82 -39.92 1.02
N ILE A 412 10.17 -40.60 1.96
CA ILE A 412 10.13 -40.25 3.38
C ILE A 412 10.52 -41.47 4.23
N VAL A 413 11.30 -41.26 5.28
CA VAL A 413 11.68 -42.26 6.27
C VAL A 413 10.99 -41.92 7.59
N ASP A 414 10.30 -42.91 8.20
CA ASP A 414 9.66 -42.76 9.51
C ASP A 414 10.62 -43.05 10.67
N SER A 415 10.15 -42.86 11.91
CA SER A 415 10.94 -43.14 13.12
C SER A 415 11.29 -44.63 13.31
N ASN A 416 10.57 -45.54 12.65
CA ASN A 416 10.79 -46.98 12.70
C ASN A 416 11.74 -47.45 11.58
N ASN A 417 12.42 -46.51 10.90
CA ASN A 417 13.28 -46.82 9.75
C ASN A 417 12.56 -47.54 8.60
N LYS A 418 11.34 -47.08 8.31
CA LYS A 418 10.58 -47.57 7.14
C LYS A 418 10.58 -46.44 6.10
N ILE A 419 10.99 -46.76 4.89
CA ILE A 419 11.02 -45.80 3.78
C ILE A 419 9.86 -46.05 2.81
N ARG A 420 9.14 -45.00 2.47
CA ARG A 420 8.22 -44.99 1.35
C ARG A 420 8.79 -44.05 0.28
N PHE A 421 8.83 -44.51 -0.98
CA PHE A 421 9.47 -43.73 -2.04
C PHE A 421 8.85 -44.00 -3.41
N VAL A 422 9.13 -43.08 -4.33
CA VAL A 422 8.81 -43.18 -5.74
C VAL A 422 10.09 -43.04 -6.58
N TYR A 423 10.13 -43.73 -7.73
CA TYR A 423 11.19 -43.52 -8.71
C TYR A 423 10.85 -42.37 -9.63
N GLY A 424 11.85 -41.55 -9.99
CA GLY A 424 11.64 -40.47 -10.96
C GLY A 424 12.93 -39.97 -11.60
N LYS A 425 12.77 -39.11 -12.61
CA LYS A 425 13.86 -38.44 -13.33
C LYS A 425 13.53 -36.95 -13.47
N GLY A 426 14.54 -36.12 -13.56
CA GLY A 426 14.38 -34.69 -13.78
C GLY A 426 13.65 -34.00 -12.61
N THR A 427 12.46 -33.46 -12.83
CA THR A 427 11.63 -32.87 -11.76
C THR A 427 10.59 -33.87 -11.30
N ILE A 428 10.62 -34.21 -10.01
CA ILE A 428 9.77 -35.21 -9.38
C ILE A 428 8.90 -34.48 -8.34
N THR A 429 7.59 -34.71 -8.43
CA THR A 429 6.61 -34.20 -7.45
C THR A 429 5.79 -35.39 -6.98
N HIS A 430 5.74 -35.60 -5.65
CA HIS A 430 4.92 -36.65 -5.06
C HIS A 430 4.38 -36.22 -3.70
N GLU A 431 3.15 -36.66 -3.40
CA GLU A 431 2.45 -36.44 -2.14
C GLU A 431 2.35 -37.75 -1.36
N PHE A 432 2.99 -37.80 -0.20
CA PHE A 432 2.95 -38.96 0.69
C PHE A 432 1.84 -38.75 1.75
N ALA A 433 0.76 -39.49 1.68
CA ALA A 433 -0.29 -39.50 2.69
C ALA A 433 0.21 -40.10 4.01
N ILE A 434 -0.06 -39.48 5.14
CA ILE A 434 0.44 -39.92 6.46
C ILE A 434 -0.66 -40.65 7.21
N SER A 435 -0.44 -41.94 7.44
CA SER A 435 -1.37 -42.85 8.13
C SER A 435 -1.22 -42.87 9.67
N ALA A 436 -0.07 -42.42 10.17
CA ALA A 436 0.25 -42.40 11.58
C ALA A 436 1.03 -41.11 11.95
N SER A 437 0.73 -40.50 13.10
CA SER A 437 1.47 -39.34 13.59
C SER A 437 2.87 -39.76 14.01
N ASP A 438 3.89 -39.24 13.34
CA ASP A 438 5.29 -39.60 13.61
C ASP A 438 6.26 -38.52 13.11
N TYR A 439 7.55 -38.73 13.34
CA TYR A 439 8.63 -37.96 12.77
C TYR A 439 9.05 -38.58 11.43
N TYR A 440 8.94 -37.78 10.37
CA TYR A 440 9.33 -38.20 9.02
C TYR A 440 10.52 -37.38 8.52
N LYS A 441 11.40 -38.04 7.78
CA LYS A 441 12.59 -37.47 7.19
C LYS A 441 12.51 -37.57 5.67
N PRO A 442 12.32 -36.44 4.95
CA PRO A 442 12.37 -36.46 3.48
C PRO A 442 13.77 -36.78 2.99
N VAL A 443 13.85 -37.67 1.97
CA VAL A 443 15.12 -38.18 1.41
C VAL A 443 15.09 -38.24 -0.10
N VAL A 444 16.27 -38.07 -0.72
CA VAL A 444 16.52 -38.35 -2.14
C VAL A 444 17.70 -39.30 -2.23
N ILE A 445 17.52 -40.43 -2.85
CA ILE A 445 18.53 -41.49 -2.94
C ILE A 445 18.97 -41.68 -4.39
N ASN A 446 20.26 -41.58 -4.61
CA ASN A 446 20.91 -41.91 -5.86
C ASN A 446 21.63 -43.27 -5.76
N ASP A 447 21.12 -44.26 -6.45
CA ASP A 447 21.72 -45.61 -6.48
C ASP A 447 22.86 -45.73 -7.51
N ALA A 448 23.00 -44.76 -8.40
CA ALA A 448 24.05 -44.72 -9.41
C ALA A 448 25.34 -44.09 -8.88
N THR A 449 26.47 -44.49 -9.44
CA THR A 449 27.79 -43.92 -9.09
C THR A 449 28.03 -42.51 -9.68
N SER A 450 27.18 -42.09 -10.62
CA SER A 450 27.27 -40.76 -11.23
C SER A 450 26.79 -39.66 -10.26
N THR A 451 27.52 -38.57 -10.15
CA THR A 451 27.15 -37.44 -9.30
C THR A 451 25.87 -36.79 -9.82
N ILE A 452 24.98 -36.53 -8.91
CA ILE A 452 23.75 -35.73 -9.14
C ILE A 452 23.75 -34.50 -8.23
N SER A 453 23.16 -33.43 -8.72
CA SER A 453 22.80 -32.28 -7.91
C SER A 453 21.28 -32.22 -7.73
N VAL A 454 20.84 -32.08 -6.51
CA VAL A 454 19.41 -32.02 -6.15
C VAL A 454 19.08 -30.64 -5.58
N ASN A 455 18.00 -30.08 -6.07
CA ASN A 455 17.43 -28.84 -5.55
C ASN A 455 15.91 -28.99 -5.45
N GLY A 456 15.37 -28.89 -4.26
CA GLY A 456 13.94 -29.09 -4.05
C GLY A 456 13.44 -28.58 -2.73
N SER A 457 12.16 -28.77 -2.50
CA SER A 457 11.45 -28.38 -1.30
C SER A 457 10.41 -29.42 -0.89
N TYR A 458 10.06 -29.40 0.39
CA TYR A 458 8.96 -30.20 0.92
C TYR A 458 8.12 -29.36 1.87
N TYR A 459 6.83 -29.70 1.99
CA TYR A 459 5.89 -29.03 2.87
C TYR A 459 4.80 -30.00 3.36
N ILE A 460 4.17 -29.67 4.48
CA ILE A 460 3.12 -30.46 5.11
C ILE A 460 1.77 -29.79 4.76
N ASN A 461 0.83 -30.60 4.25
CA ASN A 461 -0.57 -30.18 4.04
C ASN A 461 -1.47 -30.68 5.16
#